data_21ba5f23e33aec34131382be2248e7f0
#
_entry.id   21ba5f23e33aec34131382be2248e7f0
#
_cell.length_a   1.000
_cell.length_b   1.000
_cell.length_c   1.000
_cell.angle_alpha   90.00
_cell.angle_beta   90.00
_cell.angle_gamma   90.00
#
_symmetry.space_group_name_H-M   'P 1'
#
loop_
_entity.id
_entity.type
_entity.pdbx_description
1 polymer ?
#
loop_
_entity_poly.entity_id
_entity_poly.type
_entity_poly.pdbx_seq_one_letter_code
_entity_poly.pdbx_strand_id
1 'polypeptide(L)'
;MKICLIFGHHNTIDSFNAAIRDTFIDEAQKLGHEIDLINLFDEKEQLPLYRADINPPPKLVLDYRKRLENSDAMFLMGACHNLRMNIIIENWVDWVLHPKWFFSYKSLLPDSKFFKNYGYPVPGALKGKIG
;
A
#
# COMPACT_ATOMS: atom_id res chain seq x y z
N MET A 1 -0.84 -12.13 14.47
CA MET A 1 -0.21 -11.07 13.64
C MET A 1 -1.23 -9.96 13.42
N LYS A 2 -0.76 -8.74 13.23
CA LYS A 2 -1.58 -7.63 12.77
C LYS A 2 -1.44 -7.48 11.26
N ILE A 3 -2.56 -7.52 10.55
CA ILE A 3 -2.62 -7.50 9.08
C ILE A 3 -3.27 -6.19 8.65
N CYS A 4 -2.57 -5.38 7.84
CA CYS A 4 -3.15 -4.22 7.18
C CYS A 4 -3.77 -4.66 5.86
N LEU A 5 -5.09 -4.59 5.77
CA LEU A 5 -5.86 -4.97 4.58
C LEU A 5 -6.35 -3.70 3.86
N ILE A 6 -5.84 -3.45 2.67
CA ILE A 6 -6.22 -2.32 1.82
C ILE A 6 -7.26 -2.81 0.83
N PHE A 7 -8.48 -2.29 0.93
CA PHE A 7 -9.59 -2.66 0.08
C PHE A 7 -10.00 -1.50 -0.84
N GLY A 8 -9.97 -1.77 -2.15
CA GLY A 8 -10.31 -0.77 -3.17
C GLY A 8 -11.41 -1.29 -4.11
N HIS A 9 -12.69 -1.17 -3.70
CA HIS A 9 -13.83 -1.44 -4.54
C HIS A 9 -14.96 -0.47 -4.21
N HIS A 10 -15.61 0.11 -5.24
CA HIS A 10 -16.64 1.15 -5.07
C HIS A 10 -17.90 0.64 -4.36
N ASN A 11 -18.29 -0.61 -4.59
CA ASN A 11 -19.36 -1.25 -3.83
C ASN A 11 -18.73 -2.03 -2.68
N THR A 12 -18.79 -1.42 -1.50
CA THR A 12 -18.12 -1.91 -0.28
C THR A 12 -18.96 -2.87 0.54
N ILE A 13 -20.22 -3.08 0.16
CA ILE A 13 -21.17 -3.91 0.92
C ILE A 13 -21.69 -5.08 0.08
N ASP A 14 -22.27 -4.81 -1.07
CA ASP A 14 -22.99 -5.80 -1.88
C ASP A 14 -22.24 -6.08 -3.20
N SER A 15 -21.09 -6.73 -3.08
CA SER A 15 -20.28 -7.14 -4.23
C SER A 15 -19.51 -8.42 -3.94
N PHE A 16 -19.13 -9.15 -4.98
CA PHE A 16 -18.27 -10.31 -4.86
C PHE A 16 -16.94 -9.98 -4.16
N ASN A 17 -16.34 -8.81 -4.47
CA ASN A 17 -15.11 -8.38 -3.80
C ASN A 17 -15.32 -8.09 -2.31
N ALA A 18 -16.47 -7.52 -1.93
CA ALA A 18 -16.82 -7.32 -0.52
C ALA A 18 -16.99 -8.66 0.21
N ALA A 19 -17.66 -9.63 -0.41
CA ALA A 19 -17.82 -10.97 0.16
C ALA A 19 -16.47 -11.68 0.37
N ILE A 20 -15.53 -11.56 -0.58
CA ILE A 20 -14.16 -12.10 -0.41
C ILE A 20 -13.44 -11.40 0.74
N ARG A 21 -13.52 -10.07 0.82
CA ARG A 21 -12.93 -9.29 1.92
C ARG A 21 -13.45 -9.75 3.26
N ASP A 22 -14.78 -9.86 3.40
CA ASP A 22 -15.42 -10.20 4.67
C ASP A 22 -15.08 -11.64 5.07
N THR A 23 -15.06 -12.59 4.12
CA THR A 23 -14.61 -13.96 4.36
C THR A 23 -13.15 -13.99 4.81
N PHE A 24 -12.27 -13.21 4.17
CA PHE A 24 -10.86 -13.11 4.58
C PHE A 24 -10.73 -12.58 6.01
N ILE A 25 -11.48 -11.53 6.36
CA ILE A 25 -11.47 -10.93 7.70
C ILE A 25 -11.92 -11.96 8.73
N ASP A 26 -13.06 -12.63 8.48
CA ASP A 26 -13.63 -13.62 9.40
C ASP A 26 -12.66 -14.78 9.66
N GLU A 27 -12.07 -15.34 8.60
CA GLU A 27 -11.13 -16.46 8.73
C GLU A 27 -9.82 -16.03 9.42
N ALA A 28 -9.29 -14.86 9.09
CA ALA A 28 -8.09 -14.35 9.75
C ALA A 28 -8.32 -14.11 11.26
N GLN A 29 -9.48 -13.55 11.63
CA GLN A 29 -9.85 -13.34 13.03
C GLN A 29 -10.05 -14.65 13.80
N LYS A 30 -10.68 -15.68 13.18
CA LYS A 30 -10.78 -17.02 13.78
C LYS A 30 -9.42 -17.66 14.06
N LEU A 31 -8.41 -17.33 13.24
CA LEU A 31 -7.03 -17.75 13.43
C LEU A 31 -6.24 -16.88 14.41
N GLY A 32 -6.89 -15.91 15.06
CA GLY A 32 -6.28 -15.05 16.08
C GLY A 32 -5.45 -13.90 15.49
N HIS A 33 -5.72 -13.47 14.26
CA HIS A 33 -5.08 -12.31 13.65
C HIS A 33 -5.91 -11.04 13.87
N GLU A 34 -5.25 -9.91 14.05
CA GLU A 34 -5.86 -8.58 14.08
C GLU A 34 -5.90 -8.00 12.66
N ILE A 35 -7.04 -7.48 12.23
CA ILE A 35 -7.20 -6.85 10.92
C ILE A 35 -7.35 -5.34 11.09
N ASP A 36 -6.45 -4.61 10.44
CA ASP A 36 -6.52 -3.16 10.26
C ASP A 36 -7.02 -2.88 8.83
N LEU A 37 -8.33 -2.71 8.66
CA LEU A 37 -8.95 -2.48 7.36
C LEU A 37 -8.82 -1.01 6.94
N ILE A 38 -8.27 -0.78 5.75
CA ILE A 38 -8.31 0.49 5.02
C ILE A 38 -9.27 0.30 3.84
N ASN A 39 -10.47 0.87 3.94
CA ASN A 39 -11.43 0.85 2.84
C ASN A 39 -11.34 2.17 2.07
N LEU A 40 -10.65 2.15 0.93
CA LEU A 40 -10.29 3.36 0.19
C LEU A 40 -11.49 4.18 -0.33
N PHE A 41 -12.67 3.56 -0.48
CA PHE A 41 -13.88 4.28 -0.90
C PHE A 41 -14.69 4.85 0.27
N ASP A 42 -14.48 4.36 1.50
CA ASP A 42 -15.20 4.83 2.69
C ASP A 42 -14.41 5.87 3.49
N GLU A 43 -13.18 6.16 3.09
CA GLU A 43 -12.36 7.19 3.73
C GLU A 43 -13.01 8.58 3.54
N LYS A 44 -13.06 9.36 4.61
CA LYS A 44 -13.63 10.72 4.59
C LYS A 44 -12.89 11.67 3.66
N GLU A 45 -11.58 11.47 3.56
CA GLU A 45 -10.69 12.22 2.68
C GLU A 45 -10.13 11.27 1.63
N GLN A 46 -10.21 11.66 0.36
CA GLN A 46 -9.63 10.89 -0.74
C GLN A 46 -8.25 11.44 -1.08
N LEU A 47 -7.31 10.54 -1.40
CA LEU A 47 -6.02 10.95 -1.91
C LEU A 47 -6.20 11.64 -3.29
N PRO A 48 -5.59 12.81 -3.51
CA PRO A 48 -5.54 13.38 -4.85
C PRO A 48 -4.81 12.43 -5.80
N LEU A 49 -4.94 12.62 -7.10
CA LEU A 49 -4.11 11.90 -8.05
C LEU A 49 -2.64 12.15 -7.73
N TYR A 50 -1.86 11.06 -7.75
CA TYR A 50 -0.44 11.13 -7.44
C TYR A 50 0.29 12.12 -8.34
N ARG A 51 1.13 12.92 -7.69
CA ARG A 51 2.04 13.87 -8.34
C ARG A 51 3.37 13.85 -7.61
N ALA A 52 4.43 13.54 -8.33
CA ALA A 52 5.78 13.44 -7.77
C ALA A 52 6.37 14.77 -7.25
N ASP A 53 5.79 15.90 -7.67
CA ASP A 53 6.21 17.24 -7.26
C ASP A 53 5.59 17.72 -5.92
N ILE A 54 4.61 16.99 -5.40
CA ILE A 54 4.00 17.31 -4.09
C ILE A 54 4.89 16.80 -2.96
N ASN A 55 5.50 17.73 -2.26
CA ASN A 55 6.34 17.43 -1.09
C ASN A 55 6.20 18.57 -0.05
N PRO A 56 5.83 18.30 1.21
CA PRO A 56 5.59 16.97 1.79
C PRO A 56 4.34 16.30 1.23
N PRO A 57 4.23 14.96 1.36
CA PRO A 57 3.04 14.23 0.95
C PRO A 57 1.83 14.62 1.83
N PRO A 58 0.59 14.40 1.34
CA PRO A 58 -0.62 14.61 2.14
C PRO A 58 -0.54 13.89 3.49
N LYS A 59 -1.15 14.49 4.53
CA LYS A 59 -1.17 13.91 5.88
C LYS A 59 -1.72 12.48 5.89
N LEU A 60 -2.75 12.21 5.12
CA LEU A 60 -3.37 10.88 4.98
C LEU A 60 -2.36 9.81 4.53
N VAL A 61 -1.40 10.16 3.68
CA VAL A 61 -0.30 9.25 3.26
C VAL A 61 0.56 8.88 4.46
N LEU A 62 0.88 9.85 5.32
CA LEU A 62 1.69 9.60 6.53
C LEU A 62 0.94 8.71 7.52
N ASP A 63 -0.38 8.89 7.65
CA ASP A 63 -1.23 8.06 8.49
C ASP A 63 -1.28 6.62 7.98
N TYR A 64 -1.42 6.41 6.66
CA TYR A 64 -1.34 5.06 6.06
C TYR A 64 0.03 4.41 6.28
N ARG A 65 1.12 5.13 6.10
CA ARG A 65 2.47 4.61 6.36
C ARG A 65 2.64 4.15 7.80
N LYS A 66 2.14 4.94 8.76
CA LYS A 66 2.16 4.57 10.18
C LYS A 66 1.35 3.30 10.46
N ARG A 67 0.19 3.13 9.82
CA ARG A 67 -0.60 1.89 9.93
C ARG A 67 0.16 0.69 9.40
N LEU A 68 0.83 0.82 8.25
CA LEU A 68 1.68 -0.23 7.69
C LEU A 68 2.89 -0.55 8.58
N GLU A 69 3.55 0.46 9.14
CA GLU A 69 4.67 0.26 10.07
C GLU A 69 4.25 -0.51 11.33
N ASN A 70 3.01 -0.31 11.77
CA ASN A 70 2.44 -0.99 12.94
C ASN A 70 1.82 -2.37 12.62
N SER A 71 1.90 -2.84 11.40
CA SER A 71 1.37 -4.14 10.94
C SER A 71 2.50 -5.11 10.64
N ASP A 72 2.23 -6.42 10.75
CA ASP A 72 3.18 -7.48 10.41
C ASP A 72 3.10 -7.87 8.94
N ALA A 73 1.92 -7.72 8.34
CA ALA A 73 1.64 -8.07 6.94
C ALA A 73 0.77 -7.01 6.28
N MET A 74 0.85 -6.94 4.93
CA MET A 74 0.02 -6.08 4.10
C MET A 74 -0.65 -6.91 2.99
N PHE A 75 -1.96 -6.67 2.77
CA PHE A 75 -2.71 -7.22 1.65
C PHE A 75 -3.42 -6.13 0.88
N LEU A 76 -3.34 -6.20 -0.45
CA LEU A 76 -4.09 -5.35 -1.37
C LEU A 76 -5.23 -6.19 -1.98
N MET A 77 -6.46 -5.73 -1.85
CA MET A 77 -7.63 -6.43 -2.35
C MET A 77 -8.54 -5.49 -3.11
N GLY A 78 -8.88 -5.84 -4.34
CA GLY A 78 -9.80 -5.08 -5.18
C GLY A 78 -10.03 -5.71 -6.54
N ALA A 79 -10.91 -5.10 -7.33
CA ALA A 79 -11.22 -5.59 -8.65
C ALA A 79 -10.04 -5.37 -9.62
N CYS A 80 -9.85 -6.36 -10.51
CA CYS A 80 -8.96 -6.23 -11.65
C CYS A 80 -9.75 -5.69 -12.85
N HIS A 81 -9.30 -4.57 -13.40
CA HIS A 81 -9.86 -3.95 -14.60
C HIS A 81 -8.81 -3.92 -15.71
N ASN A 82 -9.12 -4.50 -16.86
CA ASN A 82 -8.19 -4.52 -18.01
C ASN A 82 -6.78 -5.05 -17.66
N LEU A 83 -6.72 -6.15 -16.90
CA LEU A 83 -5.46 -6.78 -16.42
C LEU A 83 -4.63 -5.88 -15.49
N ARG A 84 -5.23 -4.87 -14.87
CA ARG A 84 -4.59 -3.96 -13.91
C ARG A 84 -5.41 -3.88 -12.63
N MET A 85 -4.78 -3.50 -11.54
CA MET A 85 -5.50 -3.07 -10.33
C MET A 85 -6.40 -1.88 -10.65
N ASN A 86 -7.47 -1.69 -9.89
CA ASN A 86 -8.26 -0.49 -10.07
C ASN A 86 -7.48 0.77 -9.68
N ILE A 87 -7.84 1.90 -10.28
CA ILE A 87 -7.09 3.15 -10.19
C ILE A 87 -6.93 3.67 -8.76
N ILE A 88 -7.88 3.40 -7.86
CA ILE A 88 -7.77 3.89 -6.48
C ILE A 88 -6.67 3.16 -5.71
N ILE A 89 -6.48 1.86 -5.97
CA ILE A 89 -5.38 1.09 -5.39
C ILE A 89 -4.06 1.52 -6.02
N GLU A 90 -3.99 1.68 -7.35
CA GLU A 90 -2.78 2.16 -8.03
C GLU A 90 -2.35 3.53 -7.49
N ASN A 91 -3.28 4.48 -7.38
CA ASN A 91 -3.02 5.79 -6.80
C ASN A 91 -2.54 5.72 -5.34
N TRP A 92 -3.14 4.84 -4.55
CA TRP A 92 -2.71 4.60 -3.16
C TRP A 92 -1.28 4.02 -3.11
N VAL A 93 -0.96 3.06 -3.97
CA VAL A 93 0.39 2.47 -4.08
C VAL A 93 1.41 3.54 -4.43
N ASP A 94 1.13 4.39 -5.42
CA ASP A 94 2.03 5.46 -5.84
C ASP A 94 2.31 6.47 -4.73
N TRP A 95 1.31 6.82 -3.94
CA TRP A 95 1.46 7.74 -2.81
C TRP A 95 2.16 7.10 -1.62
N VAL A 96 1.71 5.92 -1.21
CA VAL A 96 2.10 5.32 0.07
C VAL A 96 3.41 4.54 -0.06
N LEU A 97 3.54 3.71 -1.10
CA LEU A 97 4.72 2.87 -1.31
C LEU A 97 5.82 3.57 -2.14
N HIS A 98 5.91 4.88 -1.97
CA HIS A 98 6.86 5.72 -2.70
C HIS A 98 8.32 5.33 -2.41
N PRO A 99 9.23 5.46 -3.41
CA PRO A 99 10.67 5.37 -3.20
C PRO A 99 11.17 6.27 -2.07
N LYS A 100 12.25 5.87 -1.41
CA LYS A 100 12.84 6.44 -0.19
C LYS A 100 12.15 6.05 1.12
N TRP A 101 10.83 5.75 1.10
CA TRP A 101 10.16 5.20 2.27
C TRP A 101 10.02 3.69 2.18
N PHE A 102 9.36 3.18 1.11
CA PHE A 102 9.13 1.74 0.92
C PHE A 102 10.41 1.02 0.50
N PHE A 103 11.19 1.62 -0.40
CA PHE A 103 12.49 1.13 -0.83
C PHE A 103 13.42 2.30 -1.17
N SER A 104 14.72 2.04 -1.22
CA SER A 104 15.71 2.96 -1.77
C SER A 104 16.60 2.24 -2.77
N TYR A 105 17.42 3.00 -3.51
CA TYR A 105 18.42 2.42 -4.42
C TYR A 105 19.80 2.54 -3.82
N LYS A 106 20.55 1.42 -3.86
CA LYS A 106 21.98 1.43 -3.59
C LYS A 106 22.71 1.49 -4.93
N SER A 107 23.45 2.58 -5.14
CA SER A 107 24.26 2.71 -6.38
C SER A 107 25.35 1.66 -6.43
N LEU A 108 25.54 1.05 -7.60
CA LEU A 108 26.69 0.18 -7.90
C LEU A 108 27.94 0.98 -8.24
N LEU A 109 27.76 2.23 -8.71
CA LEU A 109 28.85 3.10 -9.18
C LEU A 109 28.65 4.52 -8.59
N PRO A 110 28.77 4.69 -7.25
CA PRO A 110 28.43 5.96 -6.59
C PRO A 110 29.30 7.13 -7.05
N ASP A 111 30.54 6.86 -7.43
CA ASP A 111 31.51 7.87 -7.87
C ASP A 111 31.40 8.19 -9.37
N SER A 112 30.54 7.51 -10.11
CA SER A 112 30.34 7.75 -11.53
C SER A 112 29.46 8.97 -11.78
N LYS A 113 29.95 9.92 -12.59
CA LYS A 113 29.18 11.08 -13.03
C LYS A 113 27.91 10.70 -13.81
N PHE A 114 27.96 9.63 -14.62
CA PHE A 114 26.89 9.19 -15.50
C PHE A 114 26.02 8.09 -14.90
N PHE A 115 26.60 7.20 -14.12
CA PHE A 115 25.94 5.97 -13.64
C PHE A 115 25.69 5.95 -12.13
N LYS A 116 25.81 7.10 -11.41
CA LYS A 116 25.56 7.19 -9.96
C LYS A 116 24.16 6.71 -9.54
N ASN A 117 23.19 6.78 -10.45
CA ASN A 117 21.81 6.32 -10.22
C ASN A 117 21.56 4.87 -10.70
N TYR A 118 22.60 4.22 -11.24
CA TYR A 118 22.53 2.83 -11.66
C TYR A 118 22.78 1.93 -10.45
N GLY A 119 21.76 1.20 -10.04
CA GLY A 119 21.83 0.41 -8.82
C GLY A 119 20.68 -0.58 -8.68
N TYR A 120 20.52 -1.12 -7.50
CA TYR A 120 19.46 -2.07 -7.16
C TYR A 120 18.64 -1.57 -5.96
N PRO A 121 17.34 -1.95 -5.90
CA PRO A 121 16.50 -1.58 -4.78
C PRO A 121 16.97 -2.29 -3.49
N VAL A 122 16.90 -1.56 -2.39
CA VAL A 122 17.14 -2.09 -1.04
C VAL A 122 15.90 -1.86 -0.18
N PRO A 123 15.60 -2.78 0.76
CA PRO A 123 14.43 -2.65 1.62
C PRO A 123 14.42 -1.33 2.40
N GLY A 124 13.24 -0.71 2.48
CA GLY A 124 12.96 0.48 3.28
C GLY A 124 12.24 0.17 4.59
N ALA A 125 11.26 1.00 4.94
CA ALA A 125 10.55 0.96 6.22
C ALA A 125 9.79 -0.35 6.51
N LEU A 126 9.41 -1.11 5.47
CA LEU A 126 8.66 -2.37 5.62
C LEU A 126 9.56 -3.62 5.61
N LYS A 127 10.87 -3.46 5.87
CA LYS A 127 11.80 -4.60 5.96
C LYS A 127 11.33 -5.61 6.99
N GLY A 128 11.27 -6.89 6.58
CA GLY A 128 10.88 -8.00 7.45
C GLY A 128 9.38 -8.23 7.60
N LYS A 129 8.54 -7.45 6.93
CA LYS A 129 7.09 -7.66 6.88
C LYS A 129 6.70 -8.57 5.72
N ILE A 130 5.52 -9.19 5.84
CA ILE A 130 4.93 -10.05 4.81
C ILE A 130 4.05 -9.18 3.90
N GLY A 131 4.22 -9.34 2.59
CA GLY A 131 3.42 -8.64 1.59
C GLY A 131 3.39 -9.36 0.26
#